data_ba531bd867688b11c23be013b0e30ed5
#
_entry.id   ba531bd867688b11c23be013b0e30ed5
#
_cell.length_a   1.000
_cell.length_b   1.000
_cell.length_c   1.000
_cell.angle_alpha   90.00
_cell.angle_beta   90.00
_cell.angle_gamma   90.00
#
_symmetry.space_group_name_H-M   'P 1'
#
loop_
_entity.id
_entity.type
_entity.pdbx_description
1 polymer ?
#
loop_
_entity_poly.entity_id
_entity_poly.type
_entity_poly.pdbx_seq_one_letter_code
_entity_poly.pdbx_strand_id
1 'polypeptide(L)'
;MKRYLGHKKILRMYIDNQDKFEGKPLWEEILKKVKEYGVAGATVFKGIAGIGAHTEIRSFNVFTISQEMPLVIEIIDSEEKIVDFIDKIDYMLSEGITTMCDTEVIKYKHR
;
A
#
# COMPACT_ATOMS: atom_id res chain seq x y z
N MET A 1 -2.98 -4.84 23.72
CA MET A 1 -2.70 -4.12 22.47
C MET A 1 -3.46 -2.81 22.36
N LYS A 2 -3.56 -2.11 23.48
CA LYS A 2 -4.31 -0.85 23.52
C LYS A 2 -3.78 0.19 22.53
N ARG A 3 -2.47 0.18 22.26
CA ARG A 3 -1.87 1.16 21.35
C ARG A 3 -2.42 1.09 19.91
N TYR A 4 -3.05 -0.04 19.57
CA TYR A 4 -3.62 -0.21 18.23
C TYR A 4 -5.12 0.04 18.15
N LEU A 5 -5.73 0.41 19.28
CA LEU A 5 -7.16 0.66 19.34
C LEU A 5 -7.46 2.14 19.25
N GLY A 6 -8.71 2.47 18.90
CA GLY A 6 -9.19 3.84 18.84
C GLY A 6 -8.98 4.46 17.47
N HIS A 7 -8.90 5.78 17.44
CA HIS A 7 -8.76 6.52 16.18
C HIS A 7 -7.41 6.28 15.55
N LYS A 8 -7.45 5.83 14.30
CA LYS A 8 -6.27 5.54 13.50
C LYS A 8 -6.48 6.10 12.11
N LYS A 9 -5.48 5.94 11.27
CA LYS A 9 -5.56 6.31 9.86
C LYS A 9 -5.40 5.08 8.99
N ILE A 10 -6.04 5.10 7.85
CA ILE A 10 -5.81 4.11 6.79
C ILE A 10 -5.02 4.80 5.71
N LEU A 11 -3.85 4.26 5.42
CA LEU A 11 -3.03 4.70 4.30
C LEU A 11 -3.27 3.73 3.16
N ARG A 12 -3.54 4.25 1.96
CA ARG A 12 -3.65 3.42 0.76
C ARG A 12 -2.74 3.95 -0.31
N MET A 13 -1.91 3.08 -0.84
CA MET A 13 -1.01 3.41 -1.93
C MET A 13 -1.45 2.63 -3.16
N TYR A 14 -1.80 3.36 -4.24
CA TYR A 14 -2.28 2.77 -5.48
C TYR A 14 -1.12 2.74 -6.46
N ILE A 15 -0.61 1.56 -6.74
CA ILE A 15 0.55 1.35 -7.62
C ILE A 15 0.23 0.24 -8.60
N ASP A 16 1.20 -0.14 -9.41
CA ASP A 16 1.06 -1.26 -10.35
C ASP A 16 1.94 -2.42 -9.93
N ASN A 17 1.51 -3.64 -10.28
CA ASN A 17 2.32 -4.82 -9.99
C ASN A 17 3.64 -4.83 -10.75
N GLN A 18 3.76 -4.03 -11.82
CA GLN A 18 4.99 -3.94 -12.60
C GLN A 18 5.93 -2.83 -12.14
N ASP A 19 5.49 -2.00 -11.21
CA ASP A 19 6.34 -0.94 -10.67
C ASP A 19 7.55 -1.54 -9.97
N LYS A 20 8.71 -0.93 -10.20
CA LYS A 20 9.99 -1.41 -9.68
C LYS A 20 10.67 -0.34 -8.84
N PHE A 21 11.50 -0.79 -7.92
CA PHE A 21 12.44 0.08 -7.23
C PHE A 21 13.78 -0.65 -7.23
N GLU A 22 14.78 -0.04 -7.88
CA GLU A 22 16.11 -0.62 -8.02
C GLU A 22 16.06 -2.06 -8.57
N GLY A 23 15.22 -2.27 -9.57
CA GLY A 23 15.09 -3.55 -10.25
C GLY A 23 14.26 -4.61 -9.54
N LYS A 24 13.71 -4.28 -8.37
CA LYS A 24 12.90 -5.20 -7.58
C LYS A 24 11.44 -4.75 -7.58
N PRO A 25 10.48 -5.67 -7.40
CA PRO A 25 9.08 -5.26 -7.33
C PRO A 25 8.86 -4.23 -6.24
N LEU A 26 8.27 -3.09 -6.60
CA LEU A 26 8.05 -2.00 -5.66
C LEU A 26 7.20 -2.43 -4.46
N TRP A 27 6.14 -3.20 -4.72
CA TRP A 27 5.26 -3.61 -3.64
C TRP A 27 5.98 -4.45 -2.58
N GLU A 28 6.90 -5.32 -3.00
CA GLU A 28 7.70 -6.11 -2.05
C GLU A 28 8.64 -5.23 -1.24
N GLU A 29 9.27 -4.25 -1.90
CA GLU A 29 10.19 -3.34 -1.21
C GLU A 29 9.46 -2.47 -0.20
N ILE A 30 8.23 -2.07 -0.51
CA ILE A 30 7.41 -1.32 0.45
C ILE A 30 7.08 -2.19 1.66
N LEU A 31 6.70 -3.46 1.44
CA LEU A 31 6.40 -4.36 2.56
C LEU A 31 7.62 -4.57 3.47
N LYS A 32 8.81 -4.63 2.89
CA LYS A 32 10.03 -4.72 3.69
C LYS A 32 10.19 -3.50 4.57
N LYS A 33 9.86 -2.33 4.07
CA LYS A 33 9.94 -1.09 4.85
C LYS A 33 8.89 -1.03 5.94
N VAL A 34 7.70 -1.57 5.70
CA VAL A 34 6.66 -1.68 6.74
C VAL A 34 7.22 -2.43 7.94
N LYS A 35 7.87 -3.56 7.68
CA LYS A 35 8.47 -4.37 8.73
C LYS A 35 9.64 -3.65 9.40
N GLU A 36 10.51 -3.05 8.60
CA GLU A 36 11.71 -2.36 9.08
C GLU A 36 11.37 -1.19 10.01
N TYR A 37 10.35 -0.41 9.66
CA TYR A 37 9.99 0.78 10.42
C TYR A 37 8.95 0.53 11.51
N GLY A 38 8.60 -0.72 11.75
CA GLY A 38 7.73 -1.08 12.85
C GLY A 38 6.30 -0.60 12.71
N VAL A 39 5.81 -0.49 11.48
CA VAL A 39 4.40 -0.17 11.21
C VAL A 39 3.58 -1.41 11.51
N ALA A 40 2.34 -1.23 11.98
CA ALA A 40 1.51 -2.30 12.52
C ALA A 40 1.26 -3.46 11.55
N GLY A 41 1.23 -3.19 10.26
CA GLY A 41 1.03 -4.23 9.26
C GLY A 41 0.58 -3.64 7.95
N ALA A 42 0.50 -4.49 6.93
CA ALA A 42 0.07 -4.07 5.61
C ALA A 42 -0.63 -5.22 4.90
N THR A 43 -1.57 -4.87 4.03
CA THR A 43 -2.24 -5.83 3.17
C THR A 43 -2.14 -5.32 1.74
N VAL A 44 -1.85 -6.22 0.81
CA VAL A 44 -1.80 -5.87 -0.60
C VAL A 44 -3.04 -6.45 -1.26
N PHE A 45 -3.82 -5.58 -1.91
CA PHE A 45 -4.98 -5.98 -2.69
C PHE A 45 -4.64 -5.87 -4.16
N LYS A 46 -5.04 -6.85 -4.94
CA LYS A 46 -4.87 -6.82 -6.38
C LYS A 46 -6.19 -6.39 -7.02
N GLY A 47 -6.17 -5.31 -7.78
CA GLY A 47 -7.34 -4.87 -8.51
C GLY A 47 -7.56 -5.75 -9.73
N ILE A 48 -8.81 -5.96 -10.09
CA ILE A 48 -9.14 -6.77 -11.27
C ILE A 48 -9.20 -5.95 -12.54
N ALA A 49 -9.26 -4.62 -12.40
CA ALA A 49 -9.28 -3.69 -13.52
C ALA A 49 -8.97 -2.29 -13.00
N GLY A 50 -8.47 -1.43 -13.86
CA GLY A 50 -8.21 -0.07 -13.47
C GLY A 50 -7.86 0.79 -14.68
N ILE A 51 -7.91 2.11 -14.47
CA ILE A 51 -7.45 3.08 -15.43
C ILE A 51 -6.63 4.11 -14.66
N GLY A 52 -5.45 4.40 -15.15
CA GLY A 52 -4.53 5.28 -14.43
C GLY A 52 -4.04 6.44 -15.28
N ALA A 53 -2.90 7.00 -14.87
CA ALA A 53 -2.32 8.18 -15.51
C ALA A 53 -2.05 8.02 -16.99
N HIS A 54 -1.86 6.79 -17.45
CA HIS A 54 -1.58 6.51 -18.86
C HIS A 54 -2.83 6.28 -19.68
N THR A 55 -4.00 6.50 -19.09
CA THR A 55 -5.33 6.42 -19.73
C THR A 55 -5.66 5.06 -20.34
N GLU A 56 -4.91 4.03 -20.04
CA GLU A 56 -5.19 2.69 -20.51
C GLU A 56 -6.05 1.95 -19.51
N ILE A 57 -7.05 1.23 -20.05
CA ILE A 57 -7.88 0.37 -19.22
C ILE A 57 -7.11 -0.94 -19.02
N ARG A 58 -6.88 -1.30 -17.77
CA ARG A 58 -6.17 -2.53 -17.41
C ARG A 58 -7.12 -3.46 -16.69
N SER A 59 -7.23 -4.68 -17.17
CA SER A 59 -8.10 -5.67 -16.57
C SER A 59 -7.42 -7.03 -16.60
N PHE A 60 -7.81 -7.88 -15.66
CA PHE A 60 -7.29 -9.23 -15.61
C PHE A 60 -7.77 -10.02 -16.83
N ASN A 61 -6.84 -10.71 -17.48
CA ASN A 61 -7.11 -11.57 -18.60
C ASN A 61 -6.24 -12.82 -18.45
N VAL A 62 -6.86 -13.99 -18.43
CA VAL A 62 -6.13 -15.23 -18.20
C VAL A 62 -5.06 -15.51 -19.27
N PHE A 63 -5.18 -14.90 -20.44
CA PHE A 63 -4.21 -15.06 -21.50
C PHE A 63 -3.08 -14.06 -21.47
N THR A 64 -3.10 -13.13 -20.49
CA THR A 64 -2.13 -12.04 -20.42
C THR A 64 -1.56 -11.95 -19.01
N ILE A 65 -0.90 -13.02 -18.57
CA ILE A 65 -0.42 -13.14 -17.19
C ILE A 65 0.65 -12.10 -16.83
N SER A 66 1.32 -11.51 -17.82
CA SER A 66 2.31 -10.45 -17.59
C SER A 66 1.71 -9.05 -17.65
N GLN A 67 0.39 -8.96 -17.81
CA GLN A 67 -0.31 -7.69 -17.90
C GLN A 67 -0.15 -6.89 -16.61
N GLU A 68 -0.04 -5.56 -16.76
CA GLU A 68 -0.02 -4.65 -15.61
C GLU A 68 -1.37 -4.65 -14.92
N MET A 69 -1.35 -4.82 -13.62
CA MET A 69 -2.57 -4.82 -12.81
C MET A 69 -2.40 -3.86 -11.63
N PRO A 70 -3.46 -3.16 -11.28
CA PRO A 70 -3.37 -2.24 -10.14
C PRO A 70 -3.25 -3.00 -8.83
N LEU A 71 -2.43 -2.45 -7.93
CA LEU A 71 -2.30 -2.96 -6.57
C LEU A 71 -2.62 -1.84 -5.60
N VAL A 72 -3.22 -2.20 -4.47
CA VAL A 72 -3.44 -1.27 -3.37
C VAL A 72 -2.76 -1.83 -2.15
N ILE A 73 -1.84 -1.06 -1.58
CA ILE A 73 -1.21 -1.42 -0.31
C ILE A 73 -1.91 -0.63 0.78
N GLU A 74 -2.52 -1.33 1.73
CA GLU A 74 -3.27 -0.72 2.80
C GLU A 74 -2.57 -0.94 4.14
N ILE A 75 -2.40 0.15 4.89
CA ILE A 75 -1.76 0.14 6.20
C ILE A 75 -2.67 0.88 7.17
N ILE A 76 -2.86 0.32 8.37
CA ILE A 76 -3.63 0.97 9.42
C ILE A 76 -2.71 1.17 10.62
N ASP A 77 -2.54 2.42 11.05
CA ASP A 77 -1.72 2.75 12.20
C ASP A 77 -2.08 4.17 12.66
N SER A 78 -1.37 4.68 13.65
CA SER A 78 -1.56 6.06 14.10
C SER A 78 -1.14 7.03 12.99
N GLU A 79 -1.73 8.22 13.01
CA GLU A 79 -1.37 9.25 12.03
C GLU A 79 0.12 9.54 12.06
N GLU A 80 0.68 9.65 13.25
CA GLU A 80 2.10 9.94 13.43
C GLU A 80 2.98 8.89 12.75
N LYS A 81 2.67 7.61 12.95
CA LYS A 81 3.42 6.52 12.35
C LYS A 81 3.28 6.52 10.84
N ILE A 82 2.08 6.78 10.34
CA ILE A 82 1.82 6.78 8.89
C ILE A 82 2.54 7.93 8.21
N VAL A 83 2.45 9.14 8.78
CA VAL A 83 3.14 10.30 8.21
C VAL A 83 4.65 10.07 8.17
N ASP A 84 5.20 9.56 9.25
CA ASP A 84 6.62 9.23 9.32
C ASP A 84 7.01 8.18 8.27
N PHE A 85 6.17 7.16 8.12
CA PHE A 85 6.43 6.11 7.13
C PHE A 85 6.43 6.65 5.72
N ILE A 86 5.43 7.49 5.37
CA ILE A 86 5.35 8.09 4.03
C ILE A 86 6.61 8.90 3.75
N ASP A 87 7.05 9.70 4.70
CA ASP A 87 8.26 10.53 4.52
C ASP A 87 9.47 9.65 4.26
N LYS A 88 9.57 8.52 4.94
CA LYS A 88 10.74 7.65 4.82
C LYS A 88 10.77 6.88 3.51
N ILE A 89 9.61 6.60 2.90
CA ILE A 89 9.57 5.82 1.66
C ILE A 89 9.28 6.66 0.42
N ASP A 90 9.10 7.98 0.58
CA ASP A 90 8.74 8.85 -0.54
C ASP A 90 9.71 8.70 -1.73
N TYR A 91 10.99 8.54 -1.44
CA TYR A 91 12.00 8.39 -2.49
C TYR A 91 11.79 7.15 -3.37
N MET A 92 10.99 6.18 -2.91
CA MET A 92 10.72 4.96 -3.67
C MET A 92 9.55 5.12 -4.62
N LEU A 93 8.72 6.14 -4.40
CA LEU A 93 7.47 6.32 -5.15
C LEU A 93 7.68 7.32 -6.27
N SER A 94 7.61 6.85 -7.52
CA SER A 94 7.78 7.72 -8.68
C SER A 94 6.45 8.12 -9.30
N GLU A 95 5.41 7.32 -9.09
CA GLU A 95 4.06 7.64 -9.58
C GLU A 95 3.02 6.86 -8.78
N GLY A 96 1.76 7.21 -8.97
CA GLY A 96 0.67 6.60 -8.24
C GLY A 96 -0.02 7.63 -7.34
N ILE A 97 -1.03 7.17 -6.63
CA ILE A 97 -1.79 8.00 -5.69
C ILE A 97 -1.65 7.40 -4.31
N THR A 98 -1.41 8.25 -3.33
CA THR A 98 -1.37 7.86 -1.93
C THR A 98 -2.43 8.65 -1.19
N THR A 99 -3.31 7.95 -0.48
CA THR A 99 -4.41 8.58 0.25
C THR A 99 -4.37 8.17 1.71
N MET A 100 -4.99 9.00 2.54
CA MET A 100 -5.10 8.72 3.98
C MET A 100 -6.51 9.11 4.42
N CYS A 101 -7.15 8.24 5.20
CA CYS A 101 -8.47 8.53 5.75
C CYS A 101 -8.57 8.05 7.19
N ASP A 102 -9.61 8.54 7.87
CA ASP A 102 -9.84 8.19 9.26
C ASP A 102 -10.49 6.81 9.39
N THR A 103 -10.15 6.13 10.47
CA THR A 103 -10.83 4.90 10.84
C THR A 103 -10.79 4.76 12.37
N GLU A 104 -11.56 3.84 12.88
CA GLU A 104 -11.50 3.51 14.28
C GLU A 104 -11.28 2.01 14.42
N VAL A 105 -10.19 1.63 15.08
CA VAL A 105 -9.91 0.23 15.35
C VAL A 105 -10.61 -0.14 16.64
N ILE A 106 -11.61 -1.01 16.55
CA ILE A 106 -12.44 -1.39 17.68
C ILE A 106 -11.97 -2.67 18.34
N LYS A 107 -11.14 -3.44 17.64
CA LYS A 107 -10.64 -4.70 18.19
C LYS A 107 -9.32 -5.03 17.51
N TYR A 108 -8.35 -5.43 18.29
CA TYR A 108 -7.07 -5.93 17.80
C TYR A 108 -6.65 -7.10 18.66
N LYS A 109 -6.49 -8.25 18.04
CA LYS A 109 -6.04 -9.47 18.73
C LYS A 109 -4.76 -9.96 18.07
N HIS A 110 -3.83 -10.37 18.91
CA HIS A 110 -2.52 -10.84 18.47
C HIS A 110 -2.15 -12.08 19.27
N ARG A 111 -1.67 -13.11 18.58
CA ARG A 111 -1.21 -14.34 19.23
C ARG A 111 0.21 -14.22 19.73
#